data_ddf25ae436ed034a58cc8409005386ad
#
_entry.id   ddf25ae436ed034a58cc8409005386ad
#
_cell.length_a   1.000
_cell.length_b   1.000
_cell.length_c   1.000
_cell.angle_alpha   90.00
_cell.angle_beta   90.00
_cell.angle_gamma   90.00
#
_symmetry.space_group_name_H-M   'P 1'
#
loop_
_entity.id
_entity.type
_entity.pdbx_description
1 polymer ?
#
loop_
_entity_poly.entity_id
_entity_poly.type
_entity_poly.pdbx_seq_one_letter_code
_entity_poly.pdbx_strand_id
1 'polypeptide(L)'
;AKAAFWVTKKRYGQWIINDGGTPCEKLDVKGLDIVRSSFPPAFRDFMTKVLKAILFKVPKERIDEFILEFKKSLNDHDITNISLPSGVKGIKKYTKKKTKHGFGSKTMFTEMEKGAPVHVKASVIYNDLLKHFKVNNHEQIRNSSKIKWVYLKDNPFNIDAIAYKGYDDPKEIMDFVAQYIDRDKLFDKALKKKIELFYESMKWDMPIDKKTSIERFF
;
A
#
# COMPACT_ATOMS: atom_id res chain seq x y z
N ALA A 1 -19.14 18.19 18.13
CA ALA A 1 -19.16 16.89 17.50
C ALA A 1 -20.31 16.05 18.07
N LYS A 2 -20.92 15.17 17.27
CA LYS A 2 -21.93 14.19 17.71
C LYS A 2 -21.28 12.92 18.22
N ALA A 3 -20.20 12.52 17.60
CA ALA A 3 -19.40 11.35 17.96
C ALA A 3 -17.92 11.63 17.74
N ALA A 4 -17.07 11.02 18.54
CA ALA A 4 -15.62 11.12 18.39
C ALA A 4 -14.95 9.77 18.73
N PHE A 5 -13.91 9.45 18.00
CA PHE A 5 -13.06 8.28 18.21
C PHE A 5 -11.61 8.72 18.31
N TRP A 6 -10.97 8.41 19.41
CA TRP A 6 -9.61 8.81 19.74
C TRP A 6 -8.68 7.60 19.73
N VAL A 7 -7.70 7.62 18.87
CA VAL A 7 -6.64 6.60 18.83
C VAL A 7 -5.48 7.03 19.72
N THR A 8 -5.06 8.30 19.59
CA THR A 8 -4.06 8.94 20.46
C THR A 8 -4.33 10.44 20.53
N LYS A 9 -3.58 11.19 21.35
CA LYS A 9 -3.73 12.65 21.52
C LYS A 9 -3.78 13.45 20.21
N LYS A 10 -3.10 12.98 19.13
CA LYS A 10 -3.02 13.67 17.82
C LYS A 10 -3.64 12.87 16.68
N ARG A 11 -4.33 11.75 16.98
CA ARG A 11 -4.92 10.84 15.98
C ARG A 11 -6.34 10.54 16.38
N TYR A 12 -7.28 11.13 15.66
CA TYR A 12 -8.70 10.98 15.95
C TYR A 12 -9.56 11.19 14.71
N GLY A 13 -10.81 10.76 14.79
CA GLY A 13 -11.89 11.09 13.88
C GLY A 13 -13.12 11.52 14.65
N GLN A 14 -13.85 12.50 14.14
CA GLN A 14 -15.08 12.96 14.76
C GLN A 14 -16.14 13.30 13.72
N TRP A 15 -17.39 13.06 14.08
CA TRP A 15 -18.56 13.45 13.28
C TRP A 15 -19.07 14.81 13.78
N ILE A 16 -18.95 15.82 12.94
CA ILE A 16 -19.34 17.20 13.27
C ILE A 16 -20.72 17.46 12.67
N ILE A 17 -21.65 17.93 13.51
CA ILE A 17 -23.03 18.32 13.12
C ILE A 17 -23.27 19.81 13.20
N ASN A 18 -22.35 20.56 13.77
CA ASN A 18 -22.40 22.02 13.83
C ASN A 18 -20.96 22.55 13.86
N ASP A 19 -20.66 23.50 12.99
CA ASP A 19 -19.36 24.14 12.89
C ASP A 19 -19.52 25.66 13.04
N GLY A 20 -19.14 26.17 14.23
CA GLY A 20 -19.24 27.60 14.52
C GLY A 20 -20.67 28.17 14.49
N GLY A 21 -21.69 27.39 14.85
CA GLY A 21 -23.08 27.79 14.80
C GLY A 21 -23.83 27.36 13.52
N THR A 22 -23.11 26.94 12.48
CA THR A 22 -23.70 26.47 11.22
C THR A 22 -23.95 24.96 11.26
N PRO A 23 -25.18 24.47 11.08
CA PRO A 23 -25.45 23.06 10.97
C PRO A 23 -24.69 22.44 9.78
N CYS A 24 -24.06 21.29 10.03
CA CYS A 24 -23.33 20.56 8.99
C CYS A 24 -23.28 19.05 9.33
N GLU A 25 -22.92 18.24 8.35
CA GLU A 25 -22.61 16.83 8.56
C GLU A 25 -21.29 16.51 7.89
N LYS A 26 -20.21 16.46 8.67
CA LYS A 26 -18.89 16.15 8.13
C LYS A 26 -18.05 15.28 9.05
N LEU A 27 -17.22 14.43 8.43
CA LEU A 27 -16.19 13.69 9.11
C LEU A 27 -14.91 14.54 9.16
N ASP A 28 -14.48 14.94 10.34
CA ASP A 28 -13.16 15.55 10.57
C ASP A 28 -12.18 14.50 11.08
N VAL A 29 -11.05 14.39 10.39
CA VAL A 29 -10.02 13.38 10.68
C VAL A 29 -8.66 14.06 10.82
N LYS A 30 -7.96 13.77 11.90
CA LYS A 30 -6.61 14.28 12.17
C LYS A 30 -5.63 13.15 12.44
N GLY A 31 -4.46 13.25 11.84
CA GLY A 31 -3.32 12.37 12.13
C GLY A 31 -3.44 10.90 11.72
N LEU A 32 -4.58 10.47 11.19
CA LEU A 32 -4.78 9.13 10.66
C LEU A 32 -4.31 9.05 9.20
N ASP A 33 -3.95 7.84 8.74
CA ASP A 33 -3.47 7.64 7.37
C ASP A 33 -4.55 7.91 6.29
N ILE A 34 -5.82 7.88 6.66
CA ILE A 34 -6.97 8.21 5.83
C ILE A 34 -6.80 9.54 5.08
N VAL A 35 -6.18 10.54 5.73
CA VAL A 35 -5.99 11.88 5.14
C VAL A 35 -4.69 12.04 4.36
N ARG A 36 -3.86 10.99 4.27
CA ARG A 36 -2.55 11.04 3.60
C ARG A 36 -2.67 10.66 2.13
N SER A 37 -2.09 11.46 1.26
CA SER A 37 -1.99 11.16 -0.18
C SER A 37 -1.11 9.94 -0.49
N SER A 38 -0.22 9.55 0.42
CA SER A 38 0.62 8.35 0.32
C SER A 38 -0.12 7.05 0.67
N PHE A 39 -1.39 7.13 1.08
CA PHE A 39 -2.20 5.96 1.36
C PHE A 39 -3.08 5.62 0.16
N PRO A 40 -3.15 4.36 -0.30
CA PRO A 40 -3.90 3.98 -1.50
C PRO A 40 -5.37 4.40 -1.45
N PRO A 41 -5.98 4.84 -2.55
CA PRO A 41 -7.36 5.31 -2.57
C PRO A 41 -8.35 4.28 -2.01
N ALA A 42 -8.30 3.02 -2.48
CA ALA A 42 -9.20 1.97 -1.99
C ALA A 42 -9.05 1.73 -0.48
N PHE A 43 -7.83 1.75 0.04
CA PHE A 43 -7.57 1.58 1.47
C PHE A 43 -8.04 2.78 2.29
N ARG A 44 -7.95 3.98 1.73
CA ARG A 44 -8.44 5.22 2.35
C ARG A 44 -9.97 5.20 2.48
N ASP A 45 -10.66 4.82 1.41
CA ASP A 45 -12.12 4.73 1.38
C ASP A 45 -12.61 3.65 2.35
N PHE A 46 -11.95 2.49 2.35
CA PHE A 46 -12.23 1.42 3.28
C PHE A 46 -12.07 1.86 4.75
N MET A 47 -10.91 2.42 5.11
CA MET A 47 -10.65 2.90 6.48
C MET A 47 -11.59 4.03 6.91
N THR A 48 -12.03 4.87 5.96
CA THR A 48 -13.06 5.89 6.20
C THR A 48 -14.39 5.25 6.58
N LYS A 49 -14.78 4.16 5.90
CA LYS A 49 -16.01 3.41 6.22
C LYS A 49 -15.89 2.73 7.59
N VAL A 50 -14.75 2.10 7.90
CA VAL A 50 -14.48 1.52 9.23
C VAL A 50 -14.57 2.57 10.34
N LEU A 51 -13.94 3.74 10.14
CA LEU A 51 -14.01 4.83 11.10
C LEU A 51 -15.45 5.32 11.32
N LYS A 52 -16.22 5.48 10.25
CA LYS A 52 -17.64 5.85 10.36
C LYS A 52 -18.45 4.78 11.10
N ALA A 53 -18.21 3.50 10.81
CA ALA A 53 -18.87 2.40 11.51
C ALA A 53 -18.61 2.45 13.02
N ILE A 54 -17.37 2.71 13.45
CA ILE A 54 -17.01 2.88 14.85
C ILE A 54 -17.72 4.10 15.46
N LEU A 55 -17.71 5.25 14.78
CA LEU A 55 -18.35 6.49 15.25
C LEU A 55 -19.86 6.32 15.44
N PHE A 56 -20.51 5.53 14.58
CA PHE A 56 -21.94 5.25 14.64
C PHE A 56 -22.28 3.99 15.45
N LYS A 57 -21.29 3.42 16.18
CA LYS A 57 -21.46 2.27 17.08
C LYS A 57 -22.03 1.03 16.38
N VAL A 58 -21.63 0.79 15.14
CA VAL A 58 -21.93 -0.46 14.44
C VAL A 58 -21.33 -1.62 15.24
N PRO A 59 -22.05 -2.75 15.44
CA PRO A 59 -21.53 -3.91 16.17
C PRO A 59 -20.20 -4.41 15.59
N LYS A 60 -19.29 -4.84 16.48
CA LYS A 60 -17.96 -5.34 16.10
C LYS A 60 -18.02 -6.43 15.04
N GLU A 61 -18.95 -7.36 15.18
CA GLU A 61 -19.13 -8.50 14.28
C GLU A 61 -19.36 -8.05 12.83
N ARG A 62 -20.14 -6.99 12.63
CA ARG A 62 -20.38 -6.40 11.31
C ARG A 62 -19.14 -5.70 10.73
N ILE A 63 -18.33 -5.09 11.60
CA ILE A 63 -17.05 -4.49 11.19
C ILE A 63 -16.08 -5.60 10.82
N ASP A 64 -16.03 -6.69 11.58
CA ASP A 64 -15.21 -7.87 11.29
C ASP A 64 -15.56 -8.48 9.91
N GLU A 65 -16.86 -8.71 9.66
CA GLU A 65 -17.37 -9.17 8.37
C GLU A 65 -16.90 -8.25 7.23
N PHE A 66 -17.09 -6.95 7.39
CA PHE A 66 -16.69 -5.95 6.39
C PHE A 66 -15.18 -5.96 6.10
N ILE A 67 -14.33 -6.17 7.12
CA ILE A 67 -12.87 -6.28 6.93
C ILE A 67 -12.52 -7.53 6.12
N LEU A 68 -13.13 -8.67 6.46
CA LEU A 68 -12.89 -9.93 5.77
C LEU A 68 -13.40 -9.91 4.32
N GLU A 69 -14.55 -9.29 4.09
CA GLU A 69 -15.11 -9.07 2.75
C GLU A 69 -14.19 -8.17 1.91
N PHE A 70 -13.73 -7.06 2.48
CA PHE A 70 -12.78 -6.17 1.79
C PHE A 70 -11.49 -6.89 1.41
N LYS A 71 -10.93 -7.70 2.32
CA LYS A 71 -9.73 -8.51 2.00
C LYS A 71 -9.96 -9.42 0.80
N LYS A 72 -11.11 -10.07 0.73
CA LYS A 72 -11.49 -10.94 -0.40
C LYS A 72 -11.68 -10.14 -1.70
N SER A 73 -12.33 -8.98 -1.62
CA SER A 73 -12.62 -8.13 -2.77
C SER A 73 -11.38 -7.46 -3.38
N LEU A 74 -10.21 -7.52 -2.71
CA LEU A 74 -8.97 -6.95 -3.25
C LEU A 74 -8.60 -7.52 -4.63
N ASN A 75 -9.04 -8.73 -4.95
CA ASN A 75 -8.82 -9.33 -6.25
C ASN A 75 -9.56 -8.60 -7.39
N ASP A 76 -10.68 -7.96 -7.06
CA ASP A 76 -11.54 -7.26 -8.02
C ASP A 76 -11.19 -5.77 -8.15
N HIS A 77 -10.34 -5.26 -7.25
CA HIS A 77 -9.91 -3.87 -7.30
C HIS A 77 -8.91 -3.61 -8.42
N ASP A 78 -9.08 -2.47 -9.08
CA ASP A 78 -8.07 -1.94 -9.98
C ASP A 78 -6.72 -1.80 -9.28
N ILE A 79 -5.64 -2.23 -9.95
CA ILE A 79 -4.29 -2.25 -9.41
C ILE A 79 -3.87 -0.84 -8.97
N THR A 80 -4.23 0.18 -9.72
CA THR A 80 -3.83 1.57 -9.43
C THR A 80 -4.47 2.11 -8.16
N ASN A 81 -5.63 1.57 -7.75
CA ASN A 81 -6.36 1.98 -6.57
C ASN A 81 -5.85 1.34 -5.27
N ILE A 82 -5.16 0.20 -5.38
CA ILE A 82 -4.57 -0.52 -4.23
C ILE A 82 -3.06 -0.38 -4.14
N SER A 83 -2.39 0.16 -5.17
CA SER A 83 -0.95 0.37 -5.19
C SER A 83 -0.52 1.49 -4.26
N LEU A 84 0.67 1.35 -3.70
CA LEU A 84 1.25 2.27 -2.73
C LEU A 84 1.87 3.50 -3.42
N PRO A 85 1.31 4.71 -3.24
CA PRO A 85 1.91 5.92 -3.79
C PRO A 85 3.18 6.29 -3.03
N SER A 86 4.23 6.68 -3.75
CA SER A 86 5.48 7.13 -3.12
C SER A 86 6.22 8.16 -4.00
N GLY A 87 6.98 9.03 -3.36
CA GLY A 87 7.97 9.86 -4.04
C GLY A 87 9.34 9.22 -4.00
N VAL A 88 10.03 9.15 -5.11
CA VAL A 88 11.35 8.51 -5.22
C VAL A 88 12.46 9.48 -4.82
N LYS A 89 13.29 9.07 -3.86
CA LYS A 89 14.46 9.84 -3.43
C LYS A 89 15.66 8.91 -3.24
N GLY A 90 16.84 9.37 -3.66
CA GLY A 90 18.09 8.70 -3.33
C GLY A 90 18.42 7.48 -4.21
N ILE A 91 17.94 7.38 -5.45
CA ILE A 91 18.30 6.29 -6.37
C ILE A 91 19.84 6.13 -6.41
N LYS A 92 20.56 7.20 -6.69
CA LYS A 92 22.04 7.18 -6.76
C LYS A 92 22.69 6.78 -5.42
N LYS A 93 22.09 7.16 -4.29
CA LYS A 93 22.61 6.84 -2.95
C LYS A 93 22.54 5.33 -2.67
N TYR A 94 21.48 4.67 -3.13
CA TYR A 94 21.23 3.28 -2.84
C TYR A 94 21.65 2.31 -3.96
N THR A 95 22.08 2.82 -5.11
CA THR A 95 22.62 2.00 -6.19
C THR A 95 24.10 1.74 -5.96
N LYS A 96 24.51 0.48 -5.92
CA LYS A 96 25.93 0.12 -5.81
C LYS A 96 26.67 0.57 -7.05
N LYS A 97 27.85 1.18 -6.86
CA LYS A 97 28.75 1.50 -7.95
C LYS A 97 29.30 0.20 -8.51
N LYS A 98 29.24 0.02 -9.83
CA LYS A 98 29.92 -1.11 -10.50
C LYS A 98 31.42 -1.01 -10.20
N THR A 99 31.96 -1.95 -9.44
CA THR A 99 33.40 -2.08 -9.27
C THR A 99 33.97 -2.59 -10.58
N LYS A 100 35.05 -1.94 -11.07
CA LYS A 100 35.70 -2.30 -12.34
C LYS A 100 36.39 -3.68 -12.32
N HIS A 101 36.48 -4.32 -11.17
CA HIS A 101 37.14 -5.61 -10.97
C HIS A 101 36.17 -6.56 -10.23
N GLY A 102 35.56 -7.42 -10.98
CA GLY A 102 34.80 -8.55 -10.45
C GLY A 102 34.21 -9.36 -11.60
N PHE A 103 34.59 -10.62 -11.69
CA PHE A 103 33.83 -11.66 -12.36
C PHE A 103 32.48 -11.76 -11.61
N GLY A 104 31.67 -10.70 -11.71
CA GLY A 104 30.38 -10.64 -11.06
C GLY A 104 29.34 -11.32 -11.93
N SER A 105 28.57 -12.19 -11.32
CA SER A 105 27.32 -12.71 -11.84
C SER A 105 26.62 -11.62 -12.64
N LYS A 106 26.26 -11.89 -13.91
CA LYS A 106 25.42 -11.04 -14.75
C LYS A 106 23.99 -11.07 -14.18
N THR A 107 23.78 -10.43 -13.03
CA THR A 107 22.43 -10.22 -12.55
C THR A 107 21.76 -9.22 -13.49
N MET A 108 20.58 -9.56 -13.98
CA MET A 108 19.77 -8.72 -14.86
C MET A 108 19.48 -7.35 -14.18
N PHE A 109 19.38 -7.35 -12.85
CA PHE A 109 19.01 -6.18 -12.08
C PHE A 109 20.23 -5.46 -11.49
N THR A 110 20.11 -4.14 -11.41
CA THR A 110 21.07 -3.27 -10.73
C THR A 110 21.13 -3.60 -9.24
N GLU A 111 22.33 -3.87 -8.74
CA GLU A 111 22.53 -4.14 -7.31
C GLU A 111 22.26 -2.91 -6.46
N MET A 112 21.59 -3.15 -5.33
CA MET A 112 21.21 -2.12 -4.39
C MET A 112 21.94 -2.28 -3.06
N GLU A 113 22.21 -1.16 -2.39
CA GLU A 113 22.77 -1.14 -1.05
C GLU A 113 21.79 -1.75 -0.03
N LYS A 114 22.36 -2.36 1.02
CA LYS A 114 21.58 -2.87 2.16
C LYS A 114 20.82 -1.72 2.82
N GLY A 115 19.54 -1.93 3.10
CA GLY A 115 18.70 -0.88 3.70
C GLY A 115 18.06 0.09 2.70
N ALA A 116 18.23 -0.11 1.39
CA ALA A 116 17.48 0.67 0.39
C ALA A 116 15.97 0.48 0.58
N PRO A 117 15.17 1.58 0.61
CA PRO A 117 13.73 1.50 0.73
C PRO A 117 13.09 0.67 -0.41
N VAL A 118 12.03 -0.09 -0.10
CA VAL A 118 11.39 -0.98 -1.07
C VAL A 118 10.96 -0.24 -2.34
N HIS A 119 10.32 0.92 -2.21
CA HIS A 119 9.87 1.73 -3.35
C HIS A 119 11.03 2.24 -4.23
N VAL A 120 12.21 2.47 -3.65
CA VAL A 120 13.42 2.85 -4.41
C VAL A 120 13.96 1.65 -5.18
N LYS A 121 14.05 0.47 -4.54
CA LYS A 121 14.41 -0.79 -5.22
C LYS A 121 13.45 -1.09 -6.36
N ALA A 122 12.15 -1.01 -6.09
CA ALA A 122 11.09 -1.24 -7.08
C ALA A 122 11.19 -0.28 -8.28
N SER A 123 11.61 0.98 -8.06
CA SER A 123 11.83 1.96 -9.12
C SER A 123 13.04 1.62 -10.01
N VAL A 124 14.10 1.11 -9.42
CA VAL A 124 15.28 0.65 -10.18
C VAL A 124 14.95 -0.60 -10.99
N ILE A 125 14.21 -1.52 -10.40
CA ILE A 125 13.70 -2.72 -11.07
C ILE A 125 12.85 -2.36 -12.29
N TYR A 126 11.94 -1.38 -12.19
CA TYR A 126 11.18 -0.86 -13.33
C TYR A 126 12.11 -0.41 -14.47
N ASN A 127 13.13 0.38 -14.15
CA ASN A 127 14.08 0.87 -15.14
C ASN A 127 14.89 -0.25 -15.81
N ASP A 128 15.23 -1.29 -15.06
CA ASP A 128 15.96 -2.44 -15.61
C ASP A 128 15.04 -3.33 -16.47
N LEU A 129 13.76 -3.47 -16.09
CA LEU A 129 12.76 -4.18 -16.91
C LEU A 129 12.43 -3.45 -18.21
N LEU A 130 12.43 -2.11 -18.25
CA LEU A 130 12.32 -1.35 -19.50
C LEU A 130 13.42 -1.76 -20.50
N LYS A 131 14.65 -1.92 -20.00
CA LYS A 131 15.78 -2.38 -20.85
C LYS A 131 15.64 -3.83 -21.27
N HIS A 132 15.20 -4.70 -20.35
CA HIS A 132 15.00 -6.11 -20.59
C HIS A 132 13.95 -6.36 -21.69
N PHE A 133 12.80 -5.68 -21.57
CA PHE A 133 11.73 -5.76 -22.56
C PHE A 133 11.99 -4.92 -23.83
N LYS A 134 13.15 -4.24 -23.90
CA LYS A 134 13.55 -3.36 -25.02
C LYS A 134 12.53 -2.24 -25.29
N VAL A 135 11.88 -1.75 -24.23
CA VAL A 135 10.90 -0.67 -24.30
C VAL A 135 11.63 0.66 -24.21
N ASN A 136 12.05 1.21 -25.36
CA ASN A 136 12.92 2.40 -25.41
C ASN A 136 12.15 3.73 -25.38
N ASN A 137 10.83 3.70 -25.61
CA ASN A 137 10.02 4.91 -25.75
C ASN A 137 9.44 5.43 -24.42
N HIS A 138 9.72 4.74 -23.32
CA HIS A 138 9.20 5.12 -22.01
C HIS A 138 10.28 5.72 -21.12
N GLU A 139 9.89 6.77 -20.40
CA GLU A 139 10.77 7.42 -19.44
C GLU A 139 11.10 6.53 -18.25
N GLN A 140 12.35 6.53 -17.86
CA GLN A 140 12.82 5.92 -16.63
C GLN A 140 12.30 6.69 -15.39
N ILE A 141 12.07 5.96 -14.31
CA ILE A 141 11.81 6.57 -13.00
C ILE A 141 13.11 7.17 -12.48
N ARG A 142 13.05 8.45 -12.08
CA ARG A 142 14.18 9.25 -11.58
C ARG A 142 13.90 9.75 -10.16
N ASN A 143 14.89 10.39 -9.54
CA ASN A 143 14.65 11.12 -8.30
C ASN A 143 13.57 12.18 -8.51
N SER A 144 12.72 12.36 -7.49
CA SER A 144 11.53 13.23 -7.48
C SER A 144 10.34 12.72 -8.30
N SER A 145 10.45 11.60 -9.01
CA SER A 145 9.29 10.97 -9.65
C SER A 145 8.27 10.58 -8.59
N LYS A 146 6.99 10.82 -8.89
CA LYS A 146 5.87 10.22 -8.17
C LYS A 146 5.56 8.87 -8.82
N ILE A 147 5.46 7.84 -8.01
CA ILE A 147 5.24 6.47 -8.47
C ILE A 147 4.13 5.80 -7.69
N LYS A 148 3.65 4.70 -8.24
CA LYS A 148 2.91 3.65 -7.55
C LYS A 148 3.78 2.40 -7.51
N TRP A 149 3.64 1.58 -6.48
CA TRP A 149 4.38 0.33 -6.38
C TRP A 149 3.58 -0.73 -5.64
N VAL A 150 3.89 -1.98 -5.92
CA VAL A 150 3.21 -3.15 -5.36
C VAL A 150 4.21 -4.20 -4.92
N TYR A 151 3.79 -5.06 -3.98
CA TYR A 151 4.48 -6.32 -3.71
C TYR A 151 4.12 -7.36 -4.76
N LEU A 152 5.03 -8.29 -5.00
CA LEU A 152 4.87 -9.38 -5.95
C LEU A 152 4.93 -10.74 -5.24
N LYS A 153 4.18 -11.69 -5.79
CA LYS A 153 4.30 -13.13 -5.53
C LYS A 153 5.57 -13.66 -6.18
N ASP A 154 5.87 -14.93 -5.95
CA ASP A 154 6.94 -15.63 -6.67
C ASP A 154 6.77 -15.45 -8.18
N ASN A 155 7.86 -15.08 -8.85
CA ASN A 155 7.88 -14.71 -10.25
C ASN A 155 9.20 -15.08 -10.92
N PRO A 156 9.27 -15.18 -12.27
CA PRO A 156 10.46 -15.62 -12.98
C PRO A 156 11.72 -14.77 -12.75
N PHE A 157 11.54 -13.54 -12.30
CA PHE A 157 12.66 -12.62 -12.04
C PHE A 157 13.13 -12.63 -10.59
N ASN A 158 12.45 -13.36 -9.70
CA ASN A 158 12.75 -13.42 -8.27
C ASN A 158 12.84 -12.02 -7.63
N ILE A 159 11.86 -11.16 -7.92
CA ILE A 159 11.75 -9.81 -7.38
C ILE A 159 10.54 -9.67 -6.45
N ASP A 160 10.71 -8.97 -5.32
CA ASP A 160 9.69 -8.84 -4.27
C ASP A 160 8.70 -7.70 -4.50
N ALA A 161 9.06 -6.71 -5.31
CA ALA A 161 8.26 -5.53 -5.55
C ALA A 161 8.64 -4.85 -6.87
N ILE A 162 7.66 -4.16 -7.47
CA ILE A 162 7.86 -3.37 -8.68
C ILE A 162 7.15 -2.03 -8.54
N ALA A 163 7.77 -0.98 -9.09
CA ALA A 163 7.15 0.33 -9.25
C ALA A 163 6.69 0.53 -10.70
N TYR A 164 5.78 1.49 -10.87
CA TYR A 164 5.36 2.01 -12.16
C TYR A 164 4.88 3.46 -11.98
N LYS A 165 4.73 4.20 -13.07
CA LYS A 165 4.40 5.63 -12.99
C LYS A 165 2.92 5.86 -12.67
N GLY A 166 2.05 4.97 -13.14
CA GLY A 166 0.59 5.05 -13.00
C GLY A 166 -0.09 5.83 -14.12
N TYR A 167 0.66 6.17 -15.15
CA TYR A 167 0.22 6.77 -16.41
C TYR A 167 1.22 6.38 -17.50
N ASP A 168 0.73 6.04 -18.68
CA ASP A 168 1.58 5.70 -19.84
C ASP A 168 2.70 4.69 -19.51
N ASP A 169 2.37 3.67 -18.72
CA ASP A 169 3.29 2.59 -18.42
C ASP A 169 3.25 1.52 -19.53
N PRO A 170 4.39 0.89 -19.86
CA PRO A 170 4.43 -0.15 -20.87
C PRO A 170 3.51 -1.31 -20.55
N LYS A 171 2.86 -1.82 -21.61
CA LYS A 171 1.96 -2.97 -21.48
C LYS A 171 2.66 -4.17 -20.86
N GLU A 172 3.89 -4.47 -21.28
CA GLU A 172 4.70 -5.58 -20.79
C GLU A 172 4.92 -5.52 -19.29
N ILE A 173 5.14 -4.32 -18.74
CA ILE A 173 5.27 -4.12 -17.29
C ILE A 173 3.93 -4.26 -16.60
N MET A 174 2.86 -3.68 -17.15
CA MET A 174 1.54 -3.75 -16.53
C MET A 174 0.96 -5.16 -16.56
N ASP A 175 1.18 -5.91 -17.62
CA ASP A 175 0.82 -7.34 -17.70
C ASP A 175 1.57 -8.15 -16.63
N PHE A 176 2.87 -7.91 -16.47
CA PHE A 176 3.67 -8.53 -15.42
C PHE A 176 3.16 -8.17 -14.01
N VAL A 177 2.86 -6.91 -13.76
CA VAL A 177 2.26 -6.46 -12.49
C VAL A 177 0.92 -7.16 -12.24
N ALA A 178 0.05 -7.22 -13.24
CA ALA A 178 -1.26 -7.85 -13.12
C ALA A 178 -1.17 -9.35 -12.79
N GLN A 179 -0.21 -10.03 -13.39
CA GLN A 179 0.01 -11.45 -13.20
C GLN A 179 0.58 -11.80 -11.83
N TYR A 180 1.51 -10.99 -11.30
CA TYR A 180 2.29 -11.35 -10.13
C TYR A 180 2.01 -10.50 -8.87
N ILE A 181 1.08 -9.55 -8.92
CA ILE A 181 0.74 -8.72 -7.74
C ILE A 181 0.33 -9.58 -6.55
N ASP A 182 0.94 -9.33 -5.40
CA ASP A 182 0.62 -9.95 -4.11
C ASP A 182 -0.33 -9.05 -3.31
N ARG A 183 -1.63 -9.26 -3.51
CA ARG A 183 -2.68 -8.48 -2.86
C ARG A 183 -2.80 -8.77 -1.36
N ASP A 184 -2.52 -10.00 -0.94
CA ASP A 184 -2.50 -10.37 0.47
C ASP A 184 -1.37 -9.67 1.21
N LYS A 185 -0.17 -9.67 0.63
CA LYS A 185 0.99 -8.95 1.19
C LYS A 185 0.76 -7.44 1.20
N LEU A 186 0.07 -6.87 0.19
CA LEU A 186 -0.36 -5.47 0.20
C LEU A 186 -1.29 -5.17 1.38
N PHE A 187 -2.31 -6.01 1.59
CA PHE A 187 -3.22 -5.89 2.74
C PHE A 187 -2.44 -5.94 4.05
N ASP A 188 -1.62 -6.97 4.25
CA ASP A 188 -0.91 -7.19 5.50
C ASP A 188 0.11 -6.08 5.79
N LYS A 189 0.86 -5.62 4.80
CA LYS A 189 1.91 -4.62 5.00
C LYS A 189 1.40 -3.18 5.06
N ALA A 190 0.35 -2.86 4.30
CA ALA A 190 -0.12 -1.48 4.17
C ALA A 190 -1.36 -1.17 5.02
N LEU A 191 -2.29 -2.13 5.17
CA LEU A 191 -3.59 -1.87 5.76
C LEU A 191 -3.76 -2.50 7.15
N LYS A 192 -3.35 -3.76 7.33
CA LYS A 192 -3.59 -4.53 8.57
C LYS A 192 -3.20 -3.76 9.84
N LYS A 193 -1.98 -3.21 9.91
CA LYS A 193 -1.53 -2.40 11.05
C LYS A 193 -2.38 -1.17 11.33
N LYS A 194 -3.08 -0.63 10.33
CA LYS A 194 -3.97 0.53 10.51
C LYS A 194 -5.30 0.10 11.10
N ILE A 195 -5.78 -1.08 10.73
CA ILE A 195 -6.95 -1.69 11.34
C ILE A 195 -6.64 -2.08 12.78
N GLU A 196 -5.51 -2.75 13.03
CA GLU A 196 -5.03 -3.11 14.38
C GLU A 196 -5.05 -1.91 15.32
N LEU A 197 -4.55 -0.76 14.87
CA LEU A 197 -4.55 0.47 15.66
C LEU A 197 -5.96 0.92 16.11
N PHE A 198 -6.97 0.74 15.26
CA PHE A 198 -8.37 1.04 15.61
C PHE A 198 -8.91 0.03 16.62
N TYR A 199 -8.64 -1.25 16.39
CA TYR A 199 -9.07 -2.36 17.26
C TYR A 199 -8.45 -2.28 18.65
N GLU A 200 -7.15 -2.00 18.74
CA GLU A 200 -6.45 -1.75 19.99
C GLU A 200 -7.08 -0.59 20.79
N SER A 201 -7.43 0.50 20.09
CA SER A 201 -8.08 1.66 20.72
C SER A 201 -9.48 1.36 21.24
N MET A 202 -10.17 0.38 20.64
CA MET A 202 -11.48 -0.12 21.06
C MET A 202 -11.37 -1.29 22.05
N LYS A 203 -10.16 -1.80 22.32
CA LYS A 203 -9.91 -3.03 23.07
C LYS A 203 -10.62 -4.26 22.45
N TRP A 204 -10.58 -4.32 21.14
CA TRP A 204 -11.12 -5.43 20.36
C TRP A 204 -10.01 -6.34 19.84
N ASP A 205 -10.29 -7.63 19.77
CA ASP A 205 -9.44 -8.59 19.06
C ASP A 205 -9.69 -8.52 17.56
N MET A 206 -8.62 -8.63 16.78
CA MET A 206 -8.69 -8.66 15.32
C MET A 206 -9.50 -9.87 14.82
N PRO A 207 -10.28 -9.71 13.73
CA PRO A 207 -11.01 -10.82 13.15
C PRO A 207 -10.06 -11.91 12.67
N ILE A 208 -10.35 -13.16 13.02
CA ILE A 208 -9.59 -14.33 12.60
C ILE A 208 -10.14 -14.79 11.25
N ASP A 209 -9.29 -14.78 10.23
CA ASP A 209 -9.61 -15.43 8.97
C ASP A 209 -9.61 -16.96 9.17
N LYS A 210 -10.78 -17.58 9.12
CA LYS A 210 -10.92 -19.03 9.36
C LYS A 210 -10.04 -19.89 8.44
N LYS A 211 -9.67 -19.40 7.26
CA LYS A 211 -8.72 -20.08 6.36
C LYS A 211 -7.30 -20.14 6.93
N THR A 212 -6.86 -19.12 7.64
CA THR A 212 -5.53 -19.10 8.28
C THR A 212 -5.45 -19.92 9.57
N SER A 213 -6.59 -20.25 10.19
CA SER A 213 -6.58 -21.06 11.43
C SER A 213 -6.40 -22.55 11.17
N ILE A 214 -6.85 -23.05 10.01
CA ILE A 214 -6.75 -24.47 9.64
C ILE A 214 -5.33 -24.80 9.12
N GLU A 215 -4.71 -23.91 8.36
CA GLU A 215 -3.34 -24.09 7.84
C GLU A 215 -2.24 -24.06 8.92
N ARG A 216 -2.55 -23.62 10.14
CA ARG A 216 -1.62 -23.68 11.29
C ARG A 216 -1.60 -25.04 11.99
N PHE A 217 -2.48 -25.96 11.63
CA PHE A 217 -2.59 -27.29 12.22
C PHE A 217 -2.09 -28.42 11.30
N PHE A 218 -1.65 -28.09 10.09
CA PHE A 218 -0.98 -28.99 9.14
C PHE A 218 0.36 -28.37 8.69
#